data_e27473d3962427877b58cc981c8a9dbd
#
_entry.id   e27473d3962427877b58cc981c8a9dbd
#
_cell.length_a   1.000
_cell.length_b   1.000
_cell.length_c   1.000
_cell.angle_alpha   90.00
_cell.angle_beta   90.00
_cell.angle_gamma   90.00
#
_symmetry.space_group_name_H-M   'P 1'
#
loop_
_entity.id
_entity.type
_entity.pdbx_description
1 polymer ?
#
loop_
_entity_poly.entity_id
_entity_poly.type
_entity_poly.pdbx_seq_one_letter_code
_entity_poly.pdbx_strand_id
1 'polypeptide(L)'
;APLIVQASISLGTALLIEAMLSFLGVGIDSSQVSWGAMLETARQFQSQQPMLPIFPGLAITLSVLAFNLLGDTLRDATLPVGAATGHRVRPQALPVPAPSAPDLASAPADAVLEVRHLTVTASLPGGGEAELLSDVSFHLMRGETLGLVGESGCGKSMTATAILGLLPQGVRVASGSVRLSDTELVGLRDAELRRVRGRRVGMVFQEPVAALSPVHTVGRQISDAVRAHTGLGHRQALERAVELLALVGVPDPRRRLQDYPHQFSGGMAQRVVIAGALACEPELLIADEPTTALDVTIQAQVLDLLMDLRKR
;
A
#
# COMPACT_ATOMS: atom_id res chain seq x y z
N ALA A 1 2.43 23.83 -3.23
CA ALA A 1 2.55 23.04 -1.98
C ALA A 1 3.77 22.09 -1.99
N PRO A 2 4.06 21.22 -2.99
CA PRO A 2 5.20 20.30 -2.94
C PRO A 2 6.56 21.01 -2.79
N LEU A 3 6.75 22.17 -3.44
CA LEU A 3 8.00 22.95 -3.38
C LEU A 3 8.30 23.48 -1.97
N ILE A 4 7.28 23.89 -1.21
CA ILE A 4 7.47 24.42 0.15
C ILE A 4 7.87 23.30 1.11
N VAL A 5 7.23 22.14 1.00
CA VAL A 5 7.57 20.93 1.78
C VAL A 5 8.99 20.48 1.46
N GLN A 6 9.33 20.38 0.18
CA GLN A 6 10.68 20.03 -0.27
C GLN A 6 11.72 21.03 0.23
N ALA A 7 11.41 22.33 0.20
CA ALA A 7 12.30 23.37 0.72
C ALA A 7 12.55 23.22 2.23
N SER A 8 11.51 22.91 3.03
CA SER A 8 11.65 22.71 4.48
C SER A 8 12.57 21.53 4.82
N ILE A 9 12.39 20.40 4.13
CA ILE A 9 13.24 19.21 4.31
C ILE A 9 14.69 19.52 3.86
N SER A 10 14.85 20.23 2.73
CA SER A 10 16.16 20.62 2.22
C SER A 10 16.90 21.56 3.16
N LEU A 11 16.21 22.48 3.85
CA LEU A 11 16.79 23.36 4.86
C LEU A 11 17.33 22.58 6.06
N GLY A 12 16.58 21.63 6.59
CA GLY A 12 17.03 20.74 7.67
C GLY A 12 18.27 19.93 7.29
N THR A 13 18.28 19.40 6.06
CA THR A 13 19.43 18.63 5.53
C THR A 13 20.64 19.52 5.30
N ALA A 14 20.46 20.73 4.75
CA ALA A 14 21.55 21.68 4.51
C ALA A 14 22.22 22.12 5.83
N LEU A 15 21.43 22.37 6.89
CA LEU A 15 21.92 22.69 8.21
C LEU A 15 22.75 21.56 8.82
N LEU A 16 22.31 20.31 8.61
CA LEU A 16 23.03 19.13 9.08
C LEU A 16 24.39 18.97 8.34
N ILE A 17 24.38 19.15 7.02
CA ILE A 17 25.59 19.08 6.19
C ILE A 17 26.57 20.20 6.56
N GLU A 18 26.09 21.43 6.75
CA GLU A 18 26.91 22.55 7.21
C GLU A 18 27.58 22.23 8.55
N ALA A 19 26.80 21.76 9.53
CA ALA A 19 27.31 21.40 10.84
C ALA A 19 28.36 20.27 10.77
N MET A 20 28.16 19.27 9.91
CA MET A 20 29.14 18.20 9.68
C MET A 20 30.44 18.72 9.05
N LEU A 21 30.35 19.55 8.00
CA LEU A 21 31.51 20.12 7.33
C LEU A 21 32.31 21.06 8.26
N SER A 22 31.62 21.89 9.02
CA SER A 22 32.23 22.78 9.99
C SER A 22 32.90 22.02 11.14
N PHE A 23 32.28 20.91 11.61
CA PHE A 23 32.88 20.01 12.60
C PHE A 23 34.14 19.31 12.10
N LEU A 24 34.22 19.01 10.80
CA LEU A 24 35.40 18.40 10.18
C LEU A 24 36.48 19.45 9.81
N GLY A 25 36.24 20.74 10.07
CA GLY A 25 37.17 21.82 9.74
C GLY A 25 37.27 22.16 8.23
N VAL A 26 36.28 21.68 7.42
CA VAL A 26 36.25 21.89 5.95
C VAL A 26 35.17 22.90 5.57
N GLY A 27 34.42 23.43 6.55
CA GLY A 27 33.27 24.31 6.35
C GLY A 27 33.63 25.80 6.28
N ILE A 28 32.78 26.63 6.86
CA ILE A 28 32.88 28.09 6.92
C ILE A 28 34.18 28.50 7.65
N ASP A 29 34.77 29.61 7.21
CA ASP A 29 36.01 30.16 7.75
C ASP A 29 35.97 30.20 9.29
N SER A 30 37.05 29.78 9.96
CA SER A 30 37.16 29.65 11.44
C SER A 30 36.89 30.96 12.21
N SER A 31 36.75 32.09 11.51
CA SER A 31 36.36 33.39 12.05
C SER A 31 34.83 33.52 12.26
N GLN A 32 34.01 32.65 11.68
CA GLN A 32 32.55 32.69 11.81
C GLN A 32 32.05 31.63 12.83
N VAL A 33 31.12 32.07 13.69
CA VAL A 33 30.56 31.22 14.72
C VAL A 33 29.46 30.37 14.07
N SER A 34 29.65 29.03 14.05
CA SER A 34 28.62 28.06 13.67
C SER A 34 28.51 26.98 14.72
N TRP A 35 27.37 26.31 14.78
CA TRP A 35 27.16 25.20 15.72
C TRP A 35 28.12 24.02 15.46
N GLY A 36 28.48 23.78 14.20
CA GLY A 36 29.46 22.78 13.83
C GLY A 36 30.88 23.12 14.35
N ALA A 37 31.33 24.40 14.22
CA ALA A 37 32.60 24.87 14.77
C ALA A 37 32.60 24.84 16.32
N MET A 38 31.48 25.13 16.96
CA MET A 38 31.32 24.98 18.41
C MET A 38 31.46 23.52 18.86
N LEU A 39 30.95 22.56 18.11
CA LEU A 39 31.13 21.13 18.39
C LEU A 39 32.60 20.69 18.23
N GLU A 40 33.30 21.20 17.22
CA GLU A 40 34.73 20.95 17.03
C GLU A 40 35.53 21.48 18.23
N THR A 41 35.30 22.73 18.65
CA THR A 41 35.89 23.32 19.84
C THR A 41 35.56 22.53 21.09
N ALA A 42 34.28 22.14 21.27
CA ALA A 42 33.83 21.36 22.44
C ALA A 42 34.53 19.99 22.50
N ARG A 43 34.85 19.37 21.37
CA ARG A 43 35.61 18.11 21.30
C ARG A 43 37.04 18.28 21.89
N GLN A 44 37.69 19.41 21.64
CA GLN A 44 39.03 19.66 22.17
C GLN A 44 39.03 19.79 23.69
N PHE A 45 37.99 20.32 24.31
CA PHE A 45 37.84 20.51 25.75
C PHE A 45 36.99 19.42 26.42
N GLN A 46 36.66 18.32 25.76
CA GLN A 46 35.77 17.28 26.26
C GLN A 46 36.25 16.63 27.56
N SER A 47 37.57 16.50 27.77
CA SER A 47 38.14 15.94 28.98
C SER A 47 38.01 16.88 30.20
N GLN A 48 37.90 18.19 29.99
CA GLN A 48 37.78 19.19 31.05
C GLN A 48 36.32 19.60 31.28
N GLN A 49 35.53 19.64 30.23
CA GLN A 49 34.13 20.07 30.26
C GLN A 49 33.23 19.14 29.38
N PRO A 50 32.85 17.97 29.91
CA PRO A 50 32.12 16.97 29.12
C PRO A 50 30.71 17.41 28.72
N MET A 51 30.14 18.46 29.30
CA MET A 51 28.81 19.00 28.96
C MET A 51 28.83 20.01 27.80
N LEU A 52 29.98 20.49 27.37
CA LEU A 52 30.12 21.54 26.37
C LEU A 52 29.52 21.15 25.00
N PRO A 53 29.65 19.89 24.49
CA PRO A 53 29.07 19.48 23.21
C PRO A 53 27.53 19.41 23.21
N ILE A 54 26.93 19.32 24.41
CA ILE A 54 25.46 19.14 24.49
C ILE A 54 24.71 20.35 23.97
N PHE A 55 25.18 21.57 24.25
CA PHE A 55 24.48 22.79 23.85
C PHE A 55 24.40 22.97 22.33
N PRO A 56 25.49 22.94 21.55
CA PRO A 56 25.39 23.05 20.10
C PRO A 56 24.73 21.82 19.47
N GLY A 57 24.94 20.62 20.02
CA GLY A 57 24.26 19.40 19.58
C GLY A 57 22.75 19.49 19.73
N LEU A 58 22.28 20.00 20.88
CA LEU A 58 20.85 20.22 21.13
C LEU A 58 20.27 21.28 20.18
N ALA A 59 21.01 22.38 19.96
CA ALA A 59 20.58 23.44 19.04
C ALA A 59 20.39 22.92 17.61
N ILE A 60 21.34 22.13 17.08
CA ILE A 60 21.22 21.49 15.76
C ILE A 60 20.00 20.55 15.72
N THR A 61 19.88 19.69 16.72
CA THR A 61 18.80 18.70 16.78
C THR A 61 17.41 19.37 16.81
N LEU A 62 17.24 20.40 17.65
CA LEU A 62 15.99 21.12 17.75
C LEU A 62 15.65 21.89 16.47
N SER A 63 16.66 22.48 15.82
CA SER A 63 16.45 23.20 14.55
C SER A 63 16.05 22.26 13.42
N VAL A 64 16.73 21.12 13.27
CA VAL A 64 16.37 20.10 12.27
C VAL A 64 14.99 19.55 12.54
N LEU A 65 14.65 19.27 13.81
CA LEU A 65 13.32 18.82 14.20
C LEU A 65 12.25 19.87 13.87
N ALA A 66 12.53 21.15 14.17
CA ALA A 66 11.60 22.25 13.88
C ALA A 66 11.34 22.40 12.36
N PHE A 67 12.37 22.30 11.52
CA PHE A 67 12.19 22.34 10.06
C PHE A 67 11.41 21.13 9.53
N ASN A 68 11.63 19.93 10.06
CA ASN A 68 10.89 18.74 9.67
C ASN A 68 9.42 18.84 10.10
N LEU A 69 9.15 19.22 11.35
CA LEU A 69 7.78 19.43 11.85
C LEU A 69 7.05 20.55 11.07
N LEU A 70 7.75 21.63 10.74
CA LEU A 70 7.20 22.70 9.90
C LEU A 70 6.86 22.16 8.50
N GLY A 71 7.73 21.35 7.91
CA GLY A 71 7.49 20.70 6.63
C GLY A 71 6.25 19.79 6.67
N ASP A 72 6.11 18.98 7.71
CA ASP A 72 4.97 18.08 7.88
C ASP A 72 3.67 18.85 8.14
N THR A 73 3.70 19.87 9.01
CA THR A 73 2.51 20.69 9.27
C THR A 73 2.07 21.51 8.05
N LEU A 74 3.01 22.03 7.26
CA LEU A 74 2.70 22.70 5.99
C LEU A 74 2.15 21.70 4.95
N ARG A 75 2.66 20.48 4.94
CA ARG A 75 2.12 19.39 4.11
C ARG A 75 0.66 19.11 4.51
N ASP A 76 0.39 18.90 5.80
CA ASP A 76 -0.93 18.59 6.29
C ASP A 76 -1.92 19.75 6.10
N ALA A 77 -1.47 20.98 6.28
CA ALA A 77 -2.29 22.18 6.06
C ALA A 77 -2.58 22.46 4.58
N THR A 78 -1.69 22.02 3.67
CA THR A 78 -1.84 22.22 2.22
C THR A 78 -2.47 21.02 1.51
N LEU A 79 -2.48 19.85 2.15
CA LEU A 79 -3.24 18.68 1.70
C LEU A 79 -4.60 18.73 2.42
N PRO A 80 -5.73 18.78 1.72
CA PRO A 80 -7.03 18.56 2.34
C PRO A 80 -6.99 17.22 3.05
N VAL A 81 -7.44 17.19 4.32
CA VAL A 81 -7.61 15.94 5.09
C VAL A 81 -8.50 15.00 4.26
N GLY A 82 -7.90 13.96 3.68
CA GLY A 82 -8.55 13.04 2.72
C GLY A 82 -7.73 12.74 1.47
N ALA A 83 -6.59 13.42 1.25
CA ALA A 83 -5.69 13.13 0.14
C ALA A 83 -4.48 12.29 0.59
N ALA A 84 -4.74 11.14 1.16
CA ALA A 84 -3.85 10.03 0.94
C ALA A 84 -3.93 9.73 -0.57
N THR A 85 -2.91 10.18 -1.31
CA THR A 85 -2.68 9.92 -2.74
C THR A 85 -3.84 10.30 -3.69
N GLY A 86 -4.00 11.58 -3.96
CA GLY A 86 -4.87 12.01 -5.06
C GLY A 86 -4.49 13.42 -5.52
N HIS A 87 -3.66 13.51 -6.53
CA HIS A 87 -3.51 14.74 -7.27
C HIS A 87 -4.89 15.16 -7.79
N ARG A 88 -5.43 16.28 -7.29
CA ARG A 88 -6.52 16.96 -7.99
C ARG A 88 -5.96 17.55 -9.28
N VAL A 89 -5.90 16.74 -10.30
CA VAL A 89 -6.02 17.25 -11.66
C VAL A 89 -7.51 17.60 -11.80
N ARG A 90 -7.82 18.89 -11.86
CA ARG A 90 -9.11 19.38 -12.34
C ARG A 90 -9.27 18.72 -13.71
N PRO A 91 -10.28 17.88 -13.98
CA PRO A 91 -10.45 17.32 -15.29
C PRO A 91 -10.82 18.50 -16.20
N GLN A 92 -9.85 18.99 -16.95
CA GLN A 92 -10.17 19.68 -18.19
C GLN A 92 -10.62 18.56 -19.12
N ALA A 93 -11.91 18.34 -19.17
CA ALA A 93 -12.53 17.38 -20.07
C ALA A 93 -12.14 17.76 -21.49
N LEU A 94 -11.06 17.15 -21.98
CA LEU A 94 -10.99 16.88 -23.40
C LEU A 94 -12.10 15.86 -23.66
N PRO A 95 -12.99 16.09 -24.64
CA PRO A 95 -13.96 15.08 -25.03
C PRO A 95 -13.17 13.94 -25.67
N VAL A 96 -12.73 12.99 -24.86
CA VAL A 96 -12.43 11.66 -25.34
C VAL A 96 -13.81 11.11 -25.71
N PRO A 97 -14.05 10.69 -26.98
CA PRO A 97 -15.25 9.95 -27.31
C PRO A 97 -15.28 8.79 -26.32
N ALA A 98 -16.26 8.77 -25.41
CA ALA A 98 -16.49 7.62 -24.57
C ALA A 98 -16.56 6.42 -25.54
N PRO A 99 -15.69 5.39 -25.38
CA PRO A 99 -15.98 4.13 -26.02
C PRO A 99 -17.41 3.83 -25.56
N SER A 100 -18.32 3.69 -26.51
CA SER A 100 -19.69 3.29 -26.25
C SER A 100 -19.61 2.11 -25.31
N ALA A 101 -19.98 2.35 -24.04
CA ALA A 101 -20.03 1.29 -23.03
C ALA A 101 -20.84 0.19 -23.67
N PRO A 102 -20.35 -1.06 -23.76
CA PRO A 102 -21.19 -2.15 -24.23
C PRO A 102 -22.44 -2.08 -23.39
N ASP A 103 -23.58 -2.13 -24.07
CA ASP A 103 -24.89 -2.06 -23.44
C ASP A 103 -24.95 -3.19 -22.42
N LEU A 104 -24.65 -2.87 -21.14
CA LEU A 104 -24.58 -3.81 -20.01
C LEU A 104 -26.00 -4.19 -19.57
N ALA A 105 -26.89 -4.34 -20.55
CA ALA A 105 -28.20 -4.91 -20.37
C ALA A 105 -28.05 -6.36 -19.92
N SER A 106 -27.99 -6.56 -18.62
CA SER A 106 -27.83 -7.80 -17.88
C SER A 106 -26.49 -8.53 -18.09
N ALA A 107 -25.63 -8.57 -17.04
CA ALA A 107 -24.51 -9.51 -17.04
C ALA A 107 -25.00 -10.92 -17.28
N PRO A 108 -24.24 -11.77 -17.97
CA PRO A 108 -24.54 -13.17 -18.11
C PRO A 108 -24.81 -13.82 -16.74
N ALA A 109 -25.77 -14.77 -16.69
CA ALA A 109 -26.17 -15.40 -15.41
C ALA A 109 -25.03 -16.15 -14.69
N ASP A 110 -23.93 -16.44 -15.39
CA ASP A 110 -22.74 -17.15 -14.93
C ASP A 110 -21.54 -16.21 -14.61
N ALA A 111 -21.75 -14.89 -14.55
CA ALA A 111 -20.74 -13.96 -14.11
C ALA A 111 -20.31 -14.22 -12.66
N VAL A 112 -19.00 -14.31 -12.42
CA VAL A 112 -18.43 -14.47 -11.07
C VAL A 112 -18.45 -13.15 -10.32
N LEU A 113 -18.14 -12.05 -10.99
CA LEU A 113 -18.23 -10.70 -10.41
C LEU A 113 -19.06 -9.82 -11.34
N GLU A 114 -19.99 -9.08 -10.76
CA GLU A 114 -20.74 -8.05 -11.45
C GLU A 114 -20.73 -6.78 -10.62
N VAL A 115 -20.27 -5.68 -11.22
CA VAL A 115 -20.29 -4.34 -10.64
C VAL A 115 -21.20 -3.49 -11.52
N ARG A 116 -22.22 -2.87 -10.93
CA ARG A 116 -23.21 -2.03 -11.65
C ARG A 116 -23.31 -0.65 -11.02
N HIS A 117 -23.10 0.38 -11.81
CA HIS A 117 -23.33 1.78 -11.44
C HIS A 117 -22.69 2.16 -10.10
N LEU A 118 -21.51 1.58 -9.80
CA LEU A 118 -20.82 1.78 -8.53
C LEU A 118 -20.30 3.21 -8.42
N THR A 119 -20.85 3.93 -7.45
CA THR A 119 -20.45 5.30 -7.10
C THR A 119 -19.96 5.30 -5.64
N VAL A 120 -18.76 5.84 -5.41
CA VAL A 120 -18.14 5.94 -4.09
C VAL A 120 -17.88 7.41 -3.77
N THR A 121 -18.28 7.83 -2.58
CA THR A 121 -18.12 9.21 -2.10
C THR A 121 -17.31 9.26 -0.81
N ALA A 122 -16.60 10.38 -0.60
CA ALA A 122 -15.92 10.71 0.64
C ALA A 122 -16.56 11.93 1.28
N SER A 123 -16.78 11.90 2.60
CA SER A 123 -17.21 13.04 3.38
C SER A 123 -16.09 14.07 3.48
N LEU A 124 -16.39 15.34 3.20
CA LEU A 124 -15.43 16.44 3.29
C LEU A 124 -15.49 17.11 4.67
N PRO A 125 -14.34 17.53 5.24
CA PRO A 125 -14.31 18.42 6.41
C PRO A 125 -15.03 19.73 6.08
N GLY A 126 -16.04 20.09 6.87
CA GLY A 126 -16.87 21.27 6.62
C GLY A 126 -18.21 21.01 5.95
N GLY A 127 -18.54 19.75 5.71
CA GLY A 127 -19.78 19.32 5.06
C GLY A 127 -19.65 19.20 3.54
N GLY A 128 -20.47 18.34 2.96
CA GLY A 128 -20.42 17.97 1.54
C GLY A 128 -19.72 16.64 1.29
N GLU A 129 -19.83 16.15 0.06
CA GLU A 129 -19.25 14.91 -0.39
C GLU A 129 -18.41 15.14 -1.65
N ALA A 130 -17.29 14.43 -1.74
CA ALA A 130 -16.49 14.33 -2.97
C ALA A 130 -16.70 12.96 -3.59
N GLU A 131 -16.96 12.92 -4.88
CA GLU A 131 -17.09 11.68 -5.63
C GLU A 131 -15.68 11.16 -5.97
N LEU A 132 -15.40 9.91 -5.56
CA LEU A 132 -14.14 9.22 -5.79
C LEU A 132 -14.23 8.22 -6.95
N LEU A 133 -15.38 7.56 -7.09
CA LEU A 133 -15.75 6.74 -8.25
C LEU A 133 -17.11 7.16 -8.74
N SER A 134 -17.28 7.25 -10.05
CA SER A 134 -18.51 7.66 -10.72
C SER A 134 -18.96 6.58 -11.69
N ASP A 135 -20.12 6.02 -11.42
CA ASP A 135 -20.86 5.14 -12.35
C ASP A 135 -20.02 4.00 -12.97
N VAL A 136 -19.23 3.30 -12.15
CA VAL A 136 -18.36 2.22 -12.60
C VAL A 136 -19.19 0.94 -12.79
N SER A 137 -19.14 0.37 -14.01
CA SER A 137 -19.85 -0.86 -14.34
C SER A 137 -18.96 -1.80 -15.16
N PHE A 138 -18.88 -3.06 -14.74
CA PHE A 138 -18.20 -4.13 -15.46
C PHE A 138 -18.64 -5.50 -14.88
N HIS A 139 -18.33 -6.56 -15.61
CA HIS A 139 -18.51 -7.93 -15.13
C HIS A 139 -17.28 -8.79 -15.46
N LEU A 140 -17.15 -9.90 -14.78
CA LEU A 140 -16.06 -10.88 -14.95
C LEU A 140 -16.66 -12.28 -14.98
N MET A 141 -16.30 -13.04 -16.00
CA MET A 141 -16.73 -14.43 -16.16
C MET A 141 -15.77 -15.39 -15.45
N ARG A 142 -16.22 -16.60 -15.21
CA ARG A 142 -15.36 -17.64 -14.65
C ARG A 142 -14.17 -17.93 -15.59
N GLY A 143 -12.96 -17.95 -15.02
CA GLY A 143 -11.72 -18.17 -15.79
C GLY A 143 -11.28 -17.00 -16.67
N GLU A 144 -11.94 -15.85 -16.56
CA GLU A 144 -11.56 -14.61 -17.24
C GLU A 144 -10.55 -13.81 -16.42
N THR A 145 -9.79 -12.93 -17.10
CA THR A 145 -8.93 -11.92 -16.45
C THR A 145 -9.33 -10.55 -16.98
N LEU A 146 -9.71 -9.66 -16.09
CA LEU A 146 -10.03 -8.27 -16.40
C LEU A 146 -8.90 -7.35 -15.94
N GLY A 147 -8.33 -6.57 -16.83
CA GLY A 147 -7.35 -5.55 -16.51
C GLY A 147 -8.00 -4.17 -16.36
N LEU A 148 -7.91 -3.58 -15.16
CA LEU A 148 -8.29 -2.18 -14.93
C LEU A 148 -7.08 -1.28 -15.19
N VAL A 149 -7.15 -0.48 -16.25
CA VAL A 149 -6.06 0.40 -16.70
C VAL A 149 -6.48 1.86 -16.53
N GLY A 150 -5.54 2.69 -16.12
CA GLY A 150 -5.76 4.12 -15.95
C GLY A 150 -4.60 4.80 -15.22
N GLU A 151 -4.59 6.11 -15.21
CA GLU A 151 -3.55 6.92 -14.52
C GLU A 151 -3.54 6.68 -13.01
N SER A 152 -2.44 7.10 -12.35
CA SER A 152 -2.37 7.07 -10.88
C SER A 152 -3.46 7.97 -10.30
N GLY A 153 -4.21 7.45 -9.32
CA GLY A 153 -5.32 8.19 -8.68
C GLY A 153 -6.67 8.14 -9.41
N CYS A 154 -6.80 7.43 -10.53
CA CYS A 154 -8.09 7.31 -11.24
C CYS A 154 -9.12 6.38 -10.57
N GLY A 155 -8.81 5.78 -9.41
CA GLY A 155 -9.76 4.98 -8.65
C GLY A 155 -9.59 3.46 -8.75
N LYS A 156 -8.55 2.92 -9.39
CA LYS A 156 -8.33 1.45 -9.51
C LYS A 156 -8.33 0.74 -8.16
N SER A 157 -7.47 1.15 -7.25
CA SER A 157 -7.38 0.59 -5.89
C SER A 157 -8.66 0.86 -5.07
N MET A 158 -9.31 2.01 -5.31
CA MET A 158 -10.59 2.33 -4.67
C MET A 158 -11.69 1.36 -5.12
N THR A 159 -11.72 1.00 -6.41
CA THR A 159 -12.65 -0.02 -6.94
C THR A 159 -12.40 -1.38 -6.27
N ALA A 160 -11.14 -1.80 -6.17
CA ALA A 160 -10.76 -3.05 -5.49
C ALA A 160 -11.21 -3.08 -4.01
N THR A 161 -10.94 -1.98 -3.27
CA THR A 161 -11.34 -1.87 -1.85
C THR A 161 -12.84 -1.74 -1.68
N ALA A 162 -13.56 -1.09 -2.61
CA ALA A 162 -15.01 -0.99 -2.60
C ALA A 162 -15.67 -2.37 -2.77
N ILE A 163 -15.20 -3.20 -3.71
CA ILE A 163 -15.67 -4.58 -3.92
C ILE A 163 -15.53 -5.39 -2.62
N LEU A 164 -14.43 -5.21 -1.90
CA LEU A 164 -14.18 -5.93 -0.64
C LEU A 164 -14.83 -5.29 0.58
N GLY A 165 -15.46 -4.13 0.45
CA GLY A 165 -15.97 -3.36 1.60
C GLY A 165 -14.87 -2.94 2.58
N LEU A 166 -13.66 -2.64 2.07
CA LEU A 166 -12.49 -2.19 2.83
C LEU A 166 -12.26 -0.69 2.65
N LEU A 167 -13.33 0.08 2.51
CA LEU A 167 -13.25 1.52 2.33
C LEU A 167 -12.73 2.22 3.59
N PRO A 168 -11.88 3.27 3.45
CA PRO A 168 -11.40 4.06 4.58
C PRO A 168 -12.55 4.77 5.34
N GLN A 169 -12.25 5.22 6.56
CA GLN A 169 -13.22 6.02 7.33
C GLN A 169 -13.63 7.27 6.55
N GLY A 170 -14.92 7.59 6.56
CA GLY A 170 -15.48 8.74 5.84
C GLY A 170 -15.71 8.47 4.35
N VAL A 171 -15.34 7.31 3.83
CA VAL A 171 -15.63 6.86 2.45
C VAL A 171 -16.72 5.81 2.46
N ARG A 172 -17.70 5.94 1.56
CA ARG A 172 -18.83 5.01 1.47
C ARG A 172 -19.27 4.76 0.03
N VAL A 173 -19.90 3.62 -0.20
CA VAL A 173 -20.66 3.39 -1.42
C VAL A 173 -21.92 4.25 -1.36
N ALA A 174 -22.06 5.18 -2.30
CA ALA A 174 -23.21 6.06 -2.40
C ALA A 174 -24.36 5.41 -3.19
N SER A 175 -24.04 4.69 -4.26
CA SER A 175 -25.00 3.95 -5.07
C SER A 175 -24.30 2.82 -5.82
N GLY A 176 -25.11 1.94 -6.44
CA GLY A 176 -24.65 0.81 -7.23
C GLY A 176 -24.75 -0.52 -6.50
N SER A 177 -24.29 -1.56 -7.17
CA SER A 177 -24.34 -2.94 -6.74
C SER A 177 -23.03 -3.64 -7.05
N VAL A 178 -22.58 -4.50 -6.15
CA VAL A 178 -21.41 -5.39 -6.33
C VAL A 178 -21.84 -6.79 -5.99
N ARG A 179 -22.00 -7.63 -6.99
CA ARG A 179 -22.46 -9.01 -6.82
C ARG A 179 -21.33 -10.01 -7.12
N LEU A 180 -21.05 -10.86 -6.15
CA LEU A 180 -20.13 -12.00 -6.30
C LEU A 180 -20.96 -13.27 -6.46
N SER A 181 -21.02 -13.80 -7.68
CA SER A 181 -21.90 -14.91 -8.06
C SER A 181 -23.36 -14.64 -7.64
N ASP A 182 -23.81 -15.26 -6.58
CA ASP A 182 -25.16 -15.17 -6.02
C ASP A 182 -25.33 -14.16 -4.87
N THR A 183 -24.24 -13.50 -4.44
CA THR A 183 -24.21 -12.72 -3.19
C THR A 183 -23.98 -11.23 -3.48
N GLU A 184 -24.95 -10.37 -3.09
CA GLU A 184 -24.75 -8.92 -3.10
C GLU A 184 -23.83 -8.52 -1.94
N LEU A 185 -22.76 -7.78 -2.24
CA LEU A 185 -21.74 -7.36 -1.25
C LEU A 185 -22.02 -5.97 -0.67
N VAL A 186 -22.66 -5.09 -1.42
CA VAL A 186 -23.01 -3.74 -0.94
C VAL A 186 -24.07 -3.85 0.13
N GLY A 187 -23.82 -3.19 1.26
CA GLY A 187 -24.75 -3.20 2.41
C GLY A 187 -24.59 -4.39 3.35
N LEU A 188 -23.71 -5.35 3.05
CA LEU A 188 -23.40 -6.41 4.02
C LEU A 188 -22.68 -5.84 5.25
N ARG A 189 -22.98 -6.39 6.41
CA ARG A 189 -22.27 -6.09 7.67
C ARG A 189 -20.85 -6.68 7.62
N ASP A 190 -19.92 -6.08 8.35
CA ASP A 190 -18.53 -6.53 8.38
C ASP A 190 -18.37 -8.02 8.74
N ALA A 191 -19.20 -8.54 9.63
CA ALA A 191 -19.20 -9.97 10.00
C ALA A 191 -19.57 -10.90 8.82
N GLU A 192 -20.39 -10.43 7.87
CA GLU A 192 -20.77 -11.15 6.66
C GLU A 192 -19.69 -11.03 5.60
N LEU A 193 -19.13 -9.81 5.41
CA LEU A 193 -17.99 -9.57 4.52
C LEU A 193 -16.75 -10.38 4.92
N ARG A 194 -16.51 -10.59 6.23
CA ARG A 194 -15.40 -11.46 6.70
C ARG A 194 -15.51 -12.91 6.22
N ARG A 195 -16.73 -13.39 5.96
CA ARG A 195 -16.95 -14.74 5.41
C ARG A 195 -16.65 -14.80 3.90
N VAL A 196 -16.72 -13.68 3.23
CA VAL A 196 -16.40 -13.54 1.80
C VAL A 196 -14.88 -13.30 1.62
N ARG A 197 -14.33 -12.35 2.40
CA ARG A 197 -12.90 -12.01 2.36
C ARG A 197 -12.06 -13.22 2.76
N GLY A 198 -11.05 -13.52 1.98
CA GLY A 198 -10.12 -14.64 2.18
C GLY A 198 -10.69 -16.02 1.78
N ARG A 199 -12.00 -16.23 1.88
CA ARG A 199 -12.62 -17.50 1.49
C ARG A 199 -13.09 -17.52 0.04
N ARG A 200 -13.82 -16.48 -0.40
CA ARG A 200 -14.36 -16.37 -1.76
C ARG A 200 -13.59 -15.37 -2.60
N VAL A 201 -13.03 -14.34 -1.98
CA VAL A 201 -12.21 -13.32 -2.64
C VAL A 201 -10.86 -13.24 -1.96
N GLY A 202 -9.79 -13.51 -2.73
CA GLY A 202 -8.41 -13.23 -2.34
C GLY A 202 -7.99 -11.86 -2.83
N MET A 203 -7.09 -11.18 -2.10
CA MET A 203 -6.52 -9.90 -2.52
C MET A 203 -5.00 -9.91 -2.39
N VAL A 204 -4.33 -9.46 -3.44
CA VAL A 204 -2.91 -9.15 -3.49
C VAL A 204 -2.76 -7.64 -3.47
N PHE A 205 -2.16 -7.11 -2.41
CA PHE A 205 -1.96 -5.67 -2.22
C PHE A 205 -0.70 -5.18 -2.95
N GLN A 206 -0.66 -3.89 -3.22
CA GLN A 206 0.41 -3.20 -3.96
C GLN A 206 1.80 -3.36 -3.30
N GLU A 207 1.87 -3.31 -1.96
CA GLU A 207 3.13 -3.42 -1.22
C GLU A 207 3.23 -4.77 -0.48
N PRO A 208 3.96 -5.77 -1.01
CA PRO A 208 3.99 -7.11 -0.44
C PRO A 208 4.59 -7.16 0.97
N VAL A 209 5.62 -6.34 1.23
CA VAL A 209 6.26 -6.33 2.55
C VAL A 209 5.36 -5.68 3.61
N ALA A 210 4.61 -4.64 3.25
CA ALA A 210 3.65 -3.99 4.14
C ALA A 210 2.42 -4.87 4.43
N ALA A 211 2.07 -5.76 3.50
CA ALA A 211 0.97 -6.71 3.68
C ALA A 211 1.31 -7.86 4.66
N LEU A 212 2.59 -8.10 4.92
CA LEU A 212 3.07 -9.16 5.80
C LEU A 212 3.47 -8.60 7.17
N SER A 213 3.10 -9.30 8.24
CA SER A 213 3.51 -8.95 9.60
C SER A 213 5.01 -9.25 9.81
N PRO A 214 5.85 -8.25 10.13
CA PRO A 214 7.29 -8.46 10.28
C PRO A 214 7.67 -9.31 11.49
N VAL A 215 6.75 -9.46 12.47
CA VAL A 215 6.99 -10.16 13.74
C VAL A 215 6.46 -11.60 13.73
N HIS A 216 5.87 -12.06 12.64
CA HIS A 216 5.39 -13.43 12.48
C HIS A 216 6.06 -14.11 11.29
N THR A 217 6.34 -15.40 11.43
CA THR A 217 6.88 -16.19 10.32
C THR A 217 5.87 -16.32 9.18
N VAL A 218 6.36 -16.50 7.97
CA VAL A 218 5.53 -16.67 6.77
C VAL A 218 4.59 -17.87 6.92
N GLY A 219 5.09 -18.99 7.44
CA GLY A 219 4.28 -20.18 7.67
C GLY A 219 3.12 -19.93 8.63
N ARG A 220 3.34 -19.16 9.71
CA ARG A 220 2.29 -18.78 10.64
C ARG A 220 1.23 -17.94 9.96
N GLN A 221 1.61 -16.93 9.20
CA GLN A 221 0.67 -16.02 8.55
C GLN A 221 -0.21 -16.75 7.53
N ILE A 222 0.36 -17.61 6.68
CA ILE A 222 -0.41 -18.39 5.71
C ILE A 222 -1.29 -19.43 6.44
N SER A 223 -0.76 -20.15 7.44
CA SER A 223 -1.53 -21.16 8.17
C SER A 223 -2.69 -20.54 8.97
N ASP A 224 -2.51 -19.34 9.54
CA ASP A 224 -3.57 -18.61 10.24
C ASP A 224 -4.68 -18.19 9.26
N ALA A 225 -4.34 -17.74 8.03
CA ALA A 225 -5.30 -17.45 6.98
C ALA A 225 -6.11 -18.73 6.58
N VAL A 226 -5.43 -19.86 6.37
CA VAL A 226 -6.07 -21.14 6.10
C VAL A 226 -7.03 -21.53 7.23
N ARG A 227 -6.59 -21.47 8.48
CA ARG A 227 -7.39 -21.87 9.65
C ARG A 227 -8.61 -20.98 9.88
N ALA A 228 -8.49 -19.70 9.58
CA ALA A 228 -9.57 -18.74 9.74
C ALA A 228 -10.84 -19.11 8.95
N HIS A 229 -10.68 -19.85 7.83
CA HIS A 229 -11.77 -20.10 6.89
C HIS A 229 -12.04 -21.56 6.58
N THR A 230 -11.13 -22.50 6.91
CA THR A 230 -11.27 -23.92 6.53
C THR A 230 -11.58 -24.85 7.70
N GLY A 231 -11.39 -24.40 8.94
CA GLY A 231 -11.54 -25.27 10.12
C GLY A 231 -10.43 -26.33 10.28
N LEU A 232 -9.38 -26.30 9.46
CA LEU A 232 -8.25 -27.22 9.54
C LEU A 232 -7.45 -27.04 10.84
N GLY A 233 -6.95 -28.15 11.39
CA GLY A 233 -6.03 -28.13 12.52
C GLY A 233 -4.68 -27.49 12.15
N HIS A 234 -3.94 -27.03 13.16
CA HIS A 234 -2.66 -26.32 12.96
C HIS A 234 -1.67 -27.08 12.05
N ARG A 235 -1.50 -28.38 12.26
CA ARG A 235 -0.59 -29.21 11.46
C ARG A 235 -1.01 -29.27 9.98
N GLN A 236 -2.31 -29.48 9.74
CA GLN A 236 -2.84 -29.54 8.36
C GLN A 236 -2.72 -28.18 7.65
N ALA A 237 -2.97 -27.09 8.36
CA ALA A 237 -2.81 -25.74 7.83
C ALA A 237 -1.36 -25.41 7.49
N LEU A 238 -0.37 -25.91 8.26
CA LEU A 238 1.04 -25.77 7.92
C LEU A 238 1.43 -26.58 6.68
N GLU A 239 0.94 -27.82 6.54
CA GLU A 239 1.17 -28.61 5.32
C GLU A 239 0.53 -27.90 4.10
N ARG A 240 -0.65 -27.34 4.25
CA ARG A 240 -1.29 -26.52 3.22
C ARG A 240 -0.44 -25.28 2.86
N ALA A 241 0.16 -24.62 3.84
CA ALA A 241 1.07 -23.49 3.61
C ALA A 241 2.31 -23.92 2.81
N VAL A 242 2.86 -25.13 3.03
CA VAL A 242 3.96 -25.69 2.20
C VAL A 242 3.51 -25.85 0.75
N GLU A 243 2.32 -26.44 0.53
CA GLU A 243 1.77 -26.64 -0.81
C GLU A 243 1.57 -25.30 -1.54
N LEU A 244 1.03 -24.30 -0.84
CA LEU A 244 0.81 -22.96 -1.40
C LEU A 244 2.12 -22.27 -1.76
N LEU A 245 3.16 -22.34 -0.90
CA LEU A 245 4.48 -21.79 -1.21
C LEU A 245 5.14 -22.53 -2.39
N ALA A 246 4.97 -23.84 -2.50
CA ALA A 246 5.43 -24.61 -3.64
C ALA A 246 4.69 -24.21 -4.92
N LEU A 247 3.37 -24.03 -4.85
CA LEU A 247 2.50 -23.61 -5.96
C LEU A 247 2.96 -22.29 -6.57
N VAL A 248 3.33 -21.31 -5.73
CA VAL A 248 3.82 -20.00 -6.19
C VAL A 248 5.33 -20.00 -6.54
N GLY A 249 5.99 -21.14 -6.47
CA GLY A 249 7.39 -21.30 -6.86
C GLY A 249 8.41 -20.72 -5.87
N VAL A 250 8.10 -20.70 -4.57
CA VAL A 250 9.08 -20.38 -3.52
C VAL A 250 10.00 -21.60 -3.35
N PRO A 251 11.35 -21.44 -3.46
CA PRO A 251 12.28 -22.54 -3.26
C PRO A 251 12.30 -23.00 -1.80
N ASP A 252 12.51 -24.29 -1.55
CA ASP A 252 12.54 -24.91 -0.23
C ASP A 252 11.36 -24.55 0.68
N PRO A 253 10.10 -24.74 0.24
CA PRO A 253 8.91 -24.22 0.90
C PRO A 253 8.82 -24.60 2.39
N ARG A 254 9.18 -25.86 2.71
CA ARG A 254 9.11 -26.38 4.09
C ARG A 254 10.07 -25.67 5.04
N ARG A 255 11.27 -25.33 4.57
CA ARG A 255 12.24 -24.54 5.34
C ARG A 255 11.76 -23.10 5.50
N ARG A 256 11.26 -22.52 4.39
CA ARG A 256 10.83 -21.11 4.32
C ARG A 256 9.62 -20.78 5.18
N LEU A 257 8.86 -21.76 5.66
CA LEU A 257 7.78 -21.51 6.63
C LEU A 257 8.27 -20.84 7.91
N GLN A 258 9.53 -21.06 8.32
CA GLN A 258 10.09 -20.51 9.55
C GLN A 258 10.73 -19.14 9.35
N ASP A 259 10.90 -18.71 8.10
CA ASP A 259 11.51 -17.42 7.78
C ASP A 259 10.50 -16.27 8.02
N TYR A 260 11.04 -15.11 8.35
CA TYR A 260 10.29 -13.86 8.51
C TYR A 260 10.27 -13.08 7.19
N PRO A 261 9.28 -12.19 6.97
CA PRO A 261 9.15 -11.42 5.72
C PRO A 261 10.43 -10.70 5.27
N HIS A 262 11.20 -10.14 6.19
CA HIS A 262 12.44 -9.42 5.90
C HIS A 262 13.59 -10.32 5.37
N GLN A 263 13.44 -11.64 5.44
CA GLN A 263 14.41 -12.61 4.93
C GLN A 263 14.13 -13.00 3.47
N PHE A 264 13.08 -12.45 2.87
CA PHE A 264 12.68 -12.67 1.49
C PHE A 264 13.07 -11.49 0.60
N SER A 265 13.46 -11.77 -0.65
CA SER A 265 13.57 -10.73 -1.67
C SER A 265 12.16 -10.19 -2.03
N GLY A 266 12.09 -9.01 -2.64
CA GLY A 266 10.80 -8.41 -3.02
C GLY A 266 9.92 -9.34 -3.85
N GLY A 267 10.49 -10.00 -4.87
CA GLY A 267 9.75 -10.96 -5.69
C GLY A 267 9.34 -12.22 -4.92
N MET A 268 10.13 -12.67 -3.96
CA MET A 268 9.75 -13.78 -3.09
C MET A 268 8.65 -13.38 -2.11
N ALA A 269 8.72 -12.19 -1.51
CA ALA A 269 7.67 -11.66 -0.65
C ALA A 269 6.34 -11.53 -1.41
N GLN A 270 6.38 -11.08 -2.67
CA GLN A 270 5.21 -11.04 -3.54
C GLN A 270 4.59 -12.43 -3.74
N ARG A 271 5.40 -13.45 -4.01
CA ARG A 271 4.93 -14.84 -4.11
C ARG A 271 4.29 -15.33 -2.82
N VAL A 272 4.84 -14.96 -1.67
CA VAL A 272 4.27 -15.28 -0.35
C VAL A 272 2.90 -14.62 -0.16
N VAL A 273 2.74 -13.35 -0.55
CA VAL A 273 1.44 -12.65 -0.48
C VAL A 273 0.42 -13.32 -1.40
N ILE A 274 0.83 -13.70 -2.61
CA ILE A 274 -0.04 -14.46 -3.54
C ILE A 274 -0.43 -15.80 -2.91
N ALA A 275 0.51 -16.54 -2.29
CA ALA A 275 0.19 -17.78 -1.58
C ALA A 275 -0.83 -17.58 -0.47
N GLY A 276 -0.71 -16.51 0.30
CA GLY A 276 -1.68 -16.11 1.32
C GLY A 276 -3.06 -15.77 0.75
N ALA A 277 -3.11 -15.05 -0.37
CA ALA A 277 -4.36 -14.73 -1.05
C ALA A 277 -5.07 -15.97 -1.61
N LEU A 278 -4.32 -17.02 -1.94
CA LEU A 278 -4.84 -18.30 -2.43
C LEU A 278 -5.16 -19.32 -1.32
N ALA A 279 -4.97 -18.96 -0.06
CA ALA A 279 -5.04 -19.88 1.09
C ALA A 279 -6.31 -20.75 1.11
N CYS A 280 -7.44 -20.19 0.68
CA CYS A 280 -8.75 -20.82 0.70
C CYS A 280 -9.33 -21.12 -0.70
N GLU A 281 -8.52 -21.12 -1.74
CA GLU A 281 -8.97 -21.35 -3.14
C GLU A 281 -10.11 -20.42 -3.54
N PRO A 282 -9.89 -19.10 -3.51
CA PRO A 282 -10.94 -18.13 -3.78
C PRO A 282 -11.45 -18.23 -5.22
N GLU A 283 -12.74 -17.95 -5.43
CA GLU A 283 -13.35 -17.89 -6.77
C GLU A 283 -12.98 -16.60 -7.54
N LEU A 284 -12.53 -15.56 -6.82
CA LEU A 284 -12.05 -14.29 -7.37
C LEU A 284 -10.73 -13.90 -6.72
N LEU A 285 -9.74 -13.57 -7.53
CA LEU A 285 -8.48 -12.97 -7.07
C LEU A 285 -8.39 -11.52 -7.59
N ILE A 286 -8.30 -10.57 -6.67
CA ILE A 286 -8.05 -9.16 -6.98
C ILE A 286 -6.57 -8.90 -6.77
N ALA A 287 -5.89 -8.32 -7.77
CA ALA A 287 -4.49 -7.95 -7.69
C ALA A 287 -4.33 -6.45 -7.95
N ASP A 288 -3.96 -5.69 -6.92
CA ASP A 288 -3.73 -4.26 -7.03
C ASP A 288 -2.25 -4.00 -7.27
N GLU A 289 -1.90 -3.64 -8.51
CA GLU A 289 -0.53 -3.40 -8.97
C GLU A 289 0.48 -4.51 -8.53
N PRO A 290 0.22 -5.81 -8.80
CA PRO A 290 0.96 -6.92 -8.19
C PRO A 290 2.44 -7.00 -8.60
N THR A 291 2.90 -6.13 -9.50
CA THR A 291 4.26 -6.11 -10.02
C THR A 291 4.99 -4.79 -9.75
N THR A 292 4.36 -3.83 -9.09
CA THR A 292 4.98 -2.55 -8.73
C THR A 292 6.19 -2.77 -7.81
N ALA A 293 7.27 -2.04 -8.04
CA ALA A 293 8.55 -2.15 -7.34
C ALA A 293 9.34 -3.46 -7.56
N LEU A 294 8.98 -4.27 -8.57
CA LEU A 294 9.75 -5.44 -8.99
C LEU A 294 10.54 -5.14 -10.26
N ASP A 295 11.68 -5.80 -10.44
CA ASP A 295 12.42 -5.75 -11.71
C ASP A 295 11.62 -6.46 -12.84
N VAL A 296 11.93 -6.09 -14.09
CA VAL A 296 11.18 -6.53 -15.28
C VAL A 296 11.10 -8.05 -15.40
N THR A 297 12.18 -8.77 -15.02
CA THR A 297 12.22 -10.23 -15.09
C THR A 297 11.29 -10.87 -14.07
N ILE A 298 11.27 -10.35 -12.86
CA ILE A 298 10.38 -10.84 -11.79
C ILE A 298 8.92 -10.45 -12.09
N GLN A 299 8.67 -9.27 -12.68
CA GLN A 299 7.33 -8.88 -13.12
C GLN A 299 6.74 -9.92 -14.08
N ALA A 300 7.49 -10.30 -15.12
CA ALA A 300 7.06 -11.32 -16.07
C ALA A 300 6.71 -12.65 -15.36
N GLN A 301 7.58 -13.11 -14.46
CA GLN A 301 7.34 -14.34 -13.70
C GLN A 301 6.11 -14.29 -12.81
N VAL A 302 5.81 -13.14 -12.18
CA VAL A 302 4.61 -12.97 -11.34
C VAL A 302 3.35 -12.98 -12.22
N LEU A 303 3.38 -12.30 -13.37
CA LEU A 303 2.25 -12.31 -14.31
C LEU A 303 1.99 -13.70 -14.88
N ASP A 304 3.03 -14.42 -15.30
CA ASP A 304 2.92 -15.81 -15.77
C ASP A 304 2.32 -16.71 -14.68
N LEU A 305 2.77 -16.57 -13.43
CA LEU A 305 2.21 -17.28 -12.29
C LEU A 305 0.70 -17.01 -12.15
N LEU A 306 0.27 -15.74 -12.18
CA LEU A 306 -1.15 -15.37 -12.07
C LEU A 306 -1.97 -15.94 -13.23
N MET A 307 -1.43 -15.93 -14.45
CA MET A 307 -2.08 -16.52 -15.63
C MET A 307 -2.20 -18.04 -15.54
N ASP A 308 -1.23 -18.74 -14.96
CA ASP A 308 -1.30 -20.19 -14.77
C ASP A 308 -2.27 -20.59 -13.63
N LEU A 309 -2.32 -19.78 -12.56
CA LEU A 309 -3.29 -19.96 -11.48
C LEU A 309 -4.74 -19.85 -11.97
N ARG A 310 -5.02 -18.97 -12.93
CA ARG A 310 -6.34 -18.83 -13.55
C ARG A 310 -6.84 -20.12 -14.22
N LYS A 311 -5.93 -20.94 -14.78
CA LYS A 311 -6.28 -22.16 -15.51
C LYS A 311 -6.70 -23.32 -14.58
N ARG A 312 -6.44 -23.18 -13.30
CA ARG A 312 -6.75 -24.17 -12.24
C ARG A 312 -8.07 -23.88 -11.57
#